data_b26f2298dd8957b29e58a236c7baba28
#
_entry.id   b26f2298dd8957b29e58a236c7baba28
#
_cell.length_a   1.000
_cell.length_b   1.000
_cell.length_c   1.000
_cell.angle_alpha   90.00
_cell.angle_beta   90.00
_cell.angle_gamma   90.00
#
_symmetry.space_group_name_H-M   'P 1'
#
loop_
_entity.id
_entity.type
_entity.pdbx_description
1 polymer ?
#
loop_
_entity_poly.entity_id
_entity_poly.type
_entity_poly.pdbx_seq_one_letter_code
_entity_poly.pdbx_strand_id
1 'polypeptide(L)'
;MEIIESLVKGKIDNEHCEDGIVITDDFVAVIDGSTSKTEFRLNPMMSNGRYAMLMIGEEISSMPTDTSLLAFTRRVTRKISTACQKNAQASLDMSRHPEKRPCASVIVYSRYRNEVWMIGDCQCLINGSYFDNPKPYELKLAAQRSKILQNAIQNGATVEGLMADDIGRKAILHQLVNVMKGENVSYSVVDGFPIPMDLTKKLSVHTIAPGHRKRTEI
;
A
#
# COMPACT_ATOMS: atom_id res chain seq x y z
N MET A 1 -17.19 1.59 -18.05
CA MET A 1 -16.87 0.74 -16.87
C MET A 1 -17.98 0.98 -15.87
N GLU A 2 -18.47 -0.05 -15.21
CA GLU A 2 -19.52 0.05 -14.20
C GLU A 2 -18.92 -0.33 -12.84
N ILE A 3 -19.12 0.51 -11.84
CA ILE A 3 -18.74 0.24 -10.45
C ILE A 3 -19.99 -0.22 -9.71
N ILE A 4 -20.00 -1.45 -9.25
CA ILE A 4 -21.14 -2.03 -8.55
C ILE A 4 -21.14 -1.60 -7.09
N GLU A 5 -19.96 -1.61 -6.45
CA GLU A 5 -19.80 -1.25 -5.05
C GLU A 5 -18.41 -0.69 -4.79
N SER A 6 -18.30 0.28 -3.88
CA SER A 6 -17.03 0.80 -3.40
C SER A 6 -17.14 1.16 -1.91
N LEU A 7 -16.14 0.81 -1.12
CA LEU A 7 -16.08 1.13 0.31
C LEU A 7 -14.66 1.47 0.73
N VAL A 8 -14.51 2.57 1.45
CA VAL A 8 -13.29 2.91 2.20
C VAL A 8 -13.68 3.12 3.66
N LYS A 9 -12.97 2.45 4.56
CA LYS A 9 -13.19 2.58 6.00
C LYS A 9 -11.87 2.78 6.72
N GLY A 10 -11.68 3.97 7.28
CA GLY A 10 -10.52 4.29 8.10
C GLY A 10 -10.49 3.51 9.42
N LYS A 11 -9.29 3.28 9.93
CA LYS A 11 -9.08 2.59 11.23
C LYS A 11 -9.63 3.39 12.43
N ILE A 12 -9.59 4.72 12.35
CA ILE A 12 -10.10 5.66 13.36
C ILE A 12 -11.30 6.40 12.75
N ASP A 13 -11.07 7.09 11.66
CA ASP A 13 -12.06 7.83 10.88
C ASP A 13 -11.62 7.88 9.40
N ASN A 14 -12.48 8.41 8.53
CA ASN A 14 -12.19 8.51 7.10
C ASN A 14 -11.26 9.68 6.77
N GLU A 15 -11.19 10.70 7.62
CA GLU A 15 -10.33 11.87 7.41
C GLU A 15 -8.85 11.52 7.56
N HIS A 16 -8.53 10.62 8.49
CA HIS A 16 -7.18 10.13 8.72
C HIS A 16 -6.87 8.78 8.02
N CYS A 17 -7.79 8.30 7.18
CA CYS A 17 -7.60 7.05 6.45
C CYS A 17 -6.37 7.10 5.56
N GLU A 18 -5.53 6.08 5.63
CA GLU A 18 -4.35 5.90 4.77
C GLU A 18 -4.72 5.19 3.45
N ASP A 19 -5.92 4.61 3.39
CA ASP A 19 -6.43 3.90 2.21
C ASP A 19 -7.25 4.82 1.33
N GLY A 20 -7.25 4.56 0.01
CA GLY A 20 -8.00 5.33 -0.95
C GLY A 20 -8.46 4.53 -2.17
N ILE A 21 -9.50 5.03 -2.81
CA ILE A 21 -10.01 4.54 -4.08
C ILE A 21 -9.96 5.68 -5.09
N VAL A 22 -9.50 5.40 -6.30
CA VAL A 22 -9.57 6.32 -7.44
C VAL A 22 -10.39 5.68 -8.53
N ILE A 23 -11.37 6.43 -9.03
CA ILE A 23 -12.23 6.01 -10.14
C ILE A 23 -12.21 7.12 -11.19
N THR A 24 -11.75 6.78 -12.39
CA THR A 24 -11.79 7.64 -13.58
C THR A 24 -12.46 6.87 -14.74
N ASP A 25 -12.59 7.49 -15.90
CA ASP A 25 -13.12 6.79 -17.07
C ASP A 25 -12.21 5.65 -17.55
N ASP A 26 -10.90 5.76 -17.33
CA ASP A 26 -9.88 4.86 -17.84
C ASP A 26 -9.25 3.96 -16.77
N PHE A 27 -9.27 4.37 -15.50
CA PHE A 27 -8.60 3.66 -14.42
C PHE A 27 -9.49 3.51 -13.19
N VAL A 28 -9.37 2.36 -12.54
CA VAL A 28 -9.84 2.14 -11.17
C VAL A 28 -8.66 1.67 -10.33
N ALA A 29 -8.48 2.26 -9.16
CA ALA A 29 -7.41 1.87 -8.28
C ALA A 29 -7.84 1.79 -6.82
N VAL A 30 -7.24 0.84 -6.09
CA VAL A 30 -7.25 0.75 -4.64
C VAL A 30 -5.83 0.97 -4.15
N ILE A 31 -5.67 1.85 -3.18
CA ILE A 31 -4.37 2.27 -2.64
C ILE A 31 -4.38 2.04 -1.14
N ASP A 32 -3.40 1.30 -0.61
CA ASP A 32 -3.16 1.07 0.81
C ASP A 32 -1.89 1.79 1.23
N GLY A 33 -2.04 2.89 1.93
CA GLY A 33 -0.93 3.69 2.46
C GLY A 33 -0.32 3.04 3.69
N SER A 34 0.99 2.77 3.63
CA SER A 34 1.68 2.09 4.71
C SER A 34 1.75 2.93 5.98
N THR A 35 1.16 2.43 7.07
CA THR A 35 1.25 3.06 8.39
C THR A 35 2.70 3.19 8.84
N SER A 36 3.14 4.43 9.06
CA SER A 36 4.50 4.72 9.51
C SER A 36 4.83 4.01 10.83
N LYS A 37 6.05 3.47 10.91
CA LYS A 37 6.58 2.85 12.13
C LYS A 37 7.48 3.82 12.90
N THR A 38 7.63 5.06 12.40
CA THR A 38 8.41 6.14 13.02
C THR A 38 7.53 7.38 13.18
N GLU A 39 7.95 8.31 14.04
CA GLU A 39 7.26 9.59 14.23
C GLU A 39 7.50 10.60 13.10
N PHE A 40 8.46 10.31 12.22
CA PHE A 40 8.78 11.19 11.12
C PHE A 40 7.59 11.40 10.18
N ARG A 41 7.33 12.65 9.83
CA ARG A 41 6.29 13.05 8.87
C ARG A 41 6.92 13.94 7.79
N LEU A 42 6.80 13.52 6.53
CA LEU A 42 7.23 14.35 5.39
C LEU A 42 6.27 15.54 5.22
N ASN A 43 4.98 15.31 5.39
CA ASN A 43 3.96 16.35 5.52
C ASN A 43 3.51 16.41 6.99
N PRO A 44 3.71 17.56 7.69
CA PRO A 44 3.34 17.69 9.11
C PRO A 44 1.85 17.48 9.40
N MET A 45 0.98 17.70 8.39
CA MET A 45 -0.48 17.66 8.55
C MET A 45 -1.07 16.26 8.45
N MET A 46 -0.30 15.25 8.03
CA MET A 46 -0.83 13.91 7.81
C MET A 46 0.24 12.82 7.94
N SER A 47 -0.20 11.57 8.07
CA SER A 47 0.72 10.42 8.08
C SER A 47 1.41 10.23 6.72
N ASN A 48 2.57 9.58 6.73
CA ASN A 48 3.31 9.30 5.49
C ASN A 48 2.53 8.35 4.56
N GLY A 49 1.78 7.39 5.12
CA GLY A 49 0.92 6.50 4.33
C GLY A 49 -0.19 7.27 3.62
N ARG A 50 -0.91 8.13 4.35
CA ARG A 50 -1.94 8.99 3.74
C ARG A 50 -1.35 9.92 2.67
N TYR A 51 -0.19 10.51 2.92
CA TYR A 51 0.47 11.39 1.96
C TYR A 51 0.86 10.63 0.69
N ALA A 52 1.40 9.40 0.82
CA ALA A 52 1.69 8.54 -0.33
C ALA A 52 0.42 8.20 -1.11
N MET A 53 -0.64 7.78 -0.42
CA MET A 53 -1.94 7.46 -1.03
C MET A 53 -2.49 8.64 -1.86
N LEU A 54 -2.49 9.85 -1.31
CA LEU A 54 -2.96 11.03 -2.02
C LEU A 54 -2.12 11.35 -3.26
N MET A 55 -0.78 11.29 -3.16
CA MET A 55 0.11 11.53 -4.29
C MET A 55 -0.08 10.52 -5.42
N ILE A 56 -0.28 9.24 -5.06
CA ILE A 56 -0.56 8.16 -6.04
C ILE A 56 -1.93 8.40 -6.68
N GLY A 57 -2.94 8.72 -5.88
CA GLY A 57 -4.29 9.00 -6.37
C GLY A 57 -4.35 10.16 -7.34
N GLU A 58 -3.66 11.26 -7.04
CA GLU A 58 -3.53 12.41 -7.95
C GLU A 58 -2.83 12.02 -9.27
N GLU A 59 -1.80 11.16 -9.20
CA GLU A 59 -1.08 10.71 -10.39
C GLU A 59 -1.98 9.84 -11.27
N ILE A 60 -2.74 8.90 -10.68
CA ILE A 60 -3.69 8.06 -11.42
C ILE A 60 -4.77 8.93 -12.08
N SER A 61 -5.26 9.94 -11.39
CA SER A 61 -6.31 10.84 -11.91
C SER A 61 -5.86 11.70 -13.09
N SER A 62 -4.55 11.90 -13.26
CA SER A 62 -3.96 12.77 -14.29
C SER A 62 -3.15 12.05 -15.35
N MET A 63 -2.97 10.73 -15.24
CA MET A 63 -2.13 10.01 -16.21
C MET A 63 -2.86 9.74 -17.53
N PRO A 64 -2.13 9.71 -18.66
CA PRO A 64 -2.69 9.38 -19.96
C PRO A 64 -3.33 7.98 -19.99
N THR A 65 -4.41 7.83 -20.77
CA THR A 65 -5.18 6.59 -20.92
C THR A 65 -4.32 5.38 -21.30
N ASP A 66 -3.31 5.57 -22.16
CA ASP A 66 -2.42 4.52 -22.69
C ASP A 66 -1.23 4.21 -21.77
N THR A 67 -1.18 4.80 -20.57
CA THR A 67 -0.10 4.59 -19.60
C THR A 67 0.14 3.11 -19.35
N SER A 68 1.40 2.68 -19.39
CA SER A 68 1.81 1.31 -19.03
C SER A 68 2.20 1.23 -17.54
N LEU A 69 2.25 0.01 -16.98
CA LEU A 69 2.72 -0.21 -15.60
C LEU A 69 4.09 0.46 -15.36
N LEU A 70 5.04 0.29 -16.30
CA LEU A 70 6.38 0.89 -16.15
C LEU A 70 6.34 2.42 -16.20
N ALA A 71 5.50 3.00 -17.05
CA ALA A 71 5.30 4.44 -17.09
C ALA A 71 4.65 4.94 -15.81
N PHE A 72 3.61 4.25 -15.32
CA PHE A 72 2.96 4.55 -14.05
C PHE A 72 3.94 4.54 -12.88
N THR A 73 4.71 3.47 -12.70
CA THR A 73 5.69 3.38 -11.60
C THR A 73 6.72 4.51 -11.64
N ARG A 74 7.23 4.85 -12.84
CA ARG A 74 8.16 5.98 -13.01
C ARG A 74 7.53 7.33 -12.66
N ARG A 75 6.28 7.55 -13.04
CA ARG A 75 5.55 8.79 -12.75
C ARG A 75 5.32 8.95 -11.26
N VAL A 76 4.82 7.92 -10.58
CA VAL A 76 4.60 7.93 -9.13
C VAL A 76 5.92 8.10 -8.38
N THR A 77 6.95 7.33 -8.73
CA THR A 77 8.29 7.49 -8.12
C THR A 77 8.81 8.91 -8.25
N ARG A 78 8.68 9.52 -9.43
CA ARG A 78 9.07 10.92 -9.64
C ARG A 78 8.27 11.89 -8.78
N LYS A 79 6.95 11.71 -8.69
CA LYS A 79 6.07 12.57 -7.90
C LYS A 79 6.45 12.54 -6.41
N ILE A 80 6.61 11.35 -5.84
CA ILE A 80 7.00 11.19 -4.44
C ILE A 80 8.43 11.70 -4.21
N SER A 81 9.38 11.38 -5.10
CA SER A 81 10.76 11.88 -5.04
C SER A 81 10.81 13.41 -5.04
N THR A 82 10.03 14.05 -5.92
CA THR A 82 9.93 15.52 -5.95
C THR A 82 9.41 16.09 -4.64
N ALA A 83 8.42 15.44 -4.02
CA ALA A 83 7.91 15.85 -2.72
C ALA A 83 8.97 15.71 -1.62
N CYS A 84 9.74 14.62 -1.64
CA CYS A 84 10.86 14.39 -0.71
C CYS A 84 11.97 15.45 -0.87
N GLN A 85 12.30 15.84 -2.09
CA GLN A 85 13.39 16.78 -2.40
C GLN A 85 13.07 18.24 -2.02
N LYS A 86 11.81 18.59 -1.74
CA LYS A 86 11.46 19.94 -1.26
C LYS A 86 12.14 20.31 0.05
N ASN A 87 12.57 19.32 0.81
CA ASN A 87 13.36 19.51 2.03
C ASN A 87 14.63 18.66 1.95
N ALA A 88 15.78 19.29 1.72
CA ALA A 88 17.05 18.62 1.54
C ALA A 88 17.47 17.76 2.74
N GLN A 89 17.21 18.24 3.97
CA GLN A 89 17.54 17.49 5.18
C GLN A 89 16.64 16.23 5.30
N ALA A 90 15.35 16.36 5.03
CA ALA A 90 14.42 15.23 5.04
C ALA A 90 14.78 14.21 3.94
N SER A 91 15.17 14.68 2.75
CA SER A 91 15.62 13.81 1.66
C SER A 91 16.87 13.02 2.04
N LEU A 92 17.87 13.68 2.64
CA LEU A 92 19.10 13.03 3.12
C LEU A 92 18.78 12.00 4.23
N ASP A 93 17.90 12.35 5.16
CA ASP A 93 17.50 11.47 6.24
C ASP A 93 16.77 10.21 5.70
N MET A 94 15.81 10.39 4.80
CA MET A 94 15.10 9.27 4.16
C MET A 94 15.99 8.39 3.26
N SER A 95 17.08 8.93 2.71
CA SER A 95 18.04 8.13 1.95
C SER A 95 18.80 7.16 2.86
N ARG A 96 19.09 7.57 4.10
CA ARG A 96 19.79 6.78 5.13
C ARG A 96 18.85 5.91 5.98
N HIS A 97 17.58 6.32 6.06
CA HIS A 97 16.53 5.72 6.88
C HIS A 97 15.31 5.38 6.01
N PRO A 98 15.36 4.28 5.24
CA PRO A 98 14.27 3.89 4.33
C PRO A 98 12.91 3.72 5.05
N GLU A 99 12.92 3.34 6.33
CA GLU A 99 11.72 3.21 7.17
C GLU A 99 10.94 4.52 7.36
N LYS A 100 11.54 5.65 7.04
CA LYS A 100 10.90 6.99 7.11
C LYS A 100 10.21 7.40 5.81
N ARG A 101 10.41 6.67 4.72
CA ARG A 101 9.86 7.00 3.41
C ARG A 101 8.35 6.85 3.40
N PRO A 102 7.61 7.79 2.79
CA PRO A 102 6.20 7.57 2.48
C PRO A 102 6.08 6.47 1.44
N CYS A 103 5.24 5.49 1.71
CA CYS A 103 5.04 4.36 0.81
C CYS A 103 3.61 3.83 0.85
N ALA A 104 3.21 3.12 -0.19
CA ALA A 104 1.91 2.50 -0.32
C ALA A 104 1.95 1.29 -1.26
N SER A 105 0.99 0.38 -1.08
CA SER A 105 0.65 -0.64 -2.04
C SER A 105 -0.49 -0.16 -2.93
N VAL A 106 -0.56 -0.60 -4.18
CA VAL A 106 -1.62 -0.18 -5.09
C VAL A 106 -1.97 -1.28 -6.09
N ILE A 107 -3.27 -1.43 -6.35
CA ILE A 107 -3.78 -2.18 -7.51
C ILE A 107 -4.44 -1.17 -8.44
N VAL A 108 -4.13 -1.25 -9.73
CA VAL A 108 -4.71 -0.41 -10.76
C VAL A 108 -5.29 -1.28 -11.87
N TYR A 109 -6.55 -1.11 -12.17
CA TYR A 109 -7.15 -1.61 -13.40
C TYR A 109 -7.03 -0.54 -14.49
N SER A 110 -6.43 -0.88 -15.61
CA SER A 110 -6.38 -0.07 -16.84
C SER A 110 -7.40 -0.57 -17.84
N ARG A 111 -8.41 0.23 -18.14
CA ARG A 111 -9.45 -0.08 -19.13
C ARG A 111 -8.87 -0.20 -20.53
N TYR A 112 -8.02 0.75 -20.91
CA TYR A 112 -7.42 0.79 -22.25
C TYR A 112 -6.56 -0.45 -22.53
N ARG A 113 -5.76 -0.88 -21.53
CA ARG A 113 -4.88 -2.05 -21.67
C ARG A 113 -5.58 -3.35 -21.34
N ASN A 114 -6.74 -3.29 -20.69
CA ASN A 114 -7.42 -4.45 -20.11
C ASN A 114 -6.51 -5.26 -19.18
N GLU A 115 -5.79 -4.56 -18.33
CA GLU A 115 -4.79 -5.10 -17.42
C GLU A 115 -5.10 -4.70 -15.99
N VAL A 116 -4.76 -5.57 -15.02
CA VAL A 116 -4.65 -5.23 -13.60
C VAL A 116 -3.18 -5.24 -13.21
N TRP A 117 -2.71 -4.13 -12.66
CA TRP A 117 -1.36 -3.98 -12.15
C TRP A 117 -1.38 -4.09 -10.63
N MET A 118 -0.52 -4.94 -10.07
CA MET A 118 -0.38 -5.09 -8.63
C MET A 118 1.02 -4.67 -8.21
N ILE A 119 1.09 -3.72 -7.27
CA ILE A 119 2.33 -3.21 -6.67
C ILE A 119 2.15 -3.29 -5.16
N GLY A 120 2.99 -4.06 -4.48
CA GLY A 120 2.85 -4.32 -3.05
C GLY A 120 1.91 -5.49 -2.76
N ASP A 121 1.23 -5.46 -1.60
CA ASP A 121 0.52 -6.59 -0.98
C ASP A 121 -1.01 -6.47 -0.99
N CYS A 122 -1.56 -5.54 -1.75
CA CYS A 122 -3.00 -5.52 -2.00
C CYS A 122 -3.45 -6.79 -2.73
N GLN A 123 -4.72 -7.14 -2.58
CA GLN A 123 -5.31 -8.38 -3.08
C GLN A 123 -6.40 -8.09 -4.10
N CYS A 124 -6.59 -8.96 -5.09
CA CYS A 124 -7.70 -8.83 -6.04
C CYS A 124 -8.26 -10.19 -6.48
N LEU A 125 -9.50 -10.13 -6.93
CA LEU A 125 -10.22 -11.24 -7.54
C LEU A 125 -10.52 -10.87 -9.00
N ILE A 126 -10.00 -11.64 -9.95
CA ILE A 126 -10.19 -11.41 -11.37
C ILE A 126 -10.82 -12.66 -11.99
N ASN A 127 -12.04 -12.54 -12.52
CA ASN A 127 -12.77 -13.66 -13.14
C ASN A 127 -12.83 -14.92 -12.26
N GLY A 128 -13.00 -14.75 -10.95
CA GLY A 128 -13.06 -15.85 -9.99
C GLY A 128 -11.69 -16.39 -9.54
N SER A 129 -10.59 -15.88 -10.07
CA SER A 129 -9.23 -16.22 -9.63
C SER A 129 -8.70 -15.19 -8.65
N TYR A 130 -8.21 -15.66 -7.51
CA TYR A 130 -7.64 -14.83 -6.44
C TYR A 130 -6.15 -14.61 -6.67
N PHE A 131 -5.71 -13.36 -6.50
CA PHE A 131 -4.33 -12.94 -6.62
C PHE A 131 -3.93 -12.14 -5.38
N ASP A 132 -2.80 -12.50 -4.80
CA ASP A 132 -2.16 -11.81 -3.71
C ASP A 132 -0.64 -11.78 -3.89
N ASN A 133 0.03 -10.97 -3.08
CA ASN A 133 1.49 -10.90 -3.03
C ASN A 133 1.91 -10.68 -1.56
N PRO A 134 1.73 -11.72 -0.69
CA PRO A 134 1.95 -11.59 0.73
C PRO A 134 3.42 -11.30 1.05
N LYS A 135 3.65 -10.47 2.06
CA LYS A 135 4.98 -10.19 2.56
C LYS A 135 5.53 -11.42 3.31
N PRO A 136 6.76 -11.87 3.00
CA PRO A 136 7.28 -13.15 3.52
C PRO A 136 7.35 -13.26 5.05
N TYR A 137 7.38 -12.12 5.74
CA TYR A 137 7.54 -12.06 7.21
C TYR A 137 6.21 -11.91 7.95
N GLU A 138 5.10 -11.60 7.27
CA GLU A 138 3.81 -11.27 7.92
C GLU A 138 3.30 -12.40 8.79
N LEU A 139 3.27 -13.62 8.29
CA LEU A 139 2.81 -14.77 9.07
C LEU A 139 3.59 -14.96 10.36
N LYS A 140 4.93 -14.79 10.31
CA LYS A 140 5.79 -14.92 11.49
C LYS A 140 5.52 -13.83 12.52
N LEU A 141 5.43 -12.56 12.09
CA LEU A 141 5.16 -11.44 12.99
C LEU A 141 3.73 -11.47 13.51
N ALA A 142 2.76 -11.86 12.70
CA ALA A 142 1.37 -12.07 13.13
C ALA A 142 1.27 -13.16 14.19
N ALA A 143 1.95 -14.29 14.02
CA ALA A 143 1.99 -15.37 15.01
C ALA A 143 2.63 -14.91 16.35
N GLN A 144 3.73 -14.17 16.31
CA GLN A 144 4.36 -13.59 17.49
C GLN A 144 3.40 -12.63 18.22
N ARG A 145 2.78 -11.70 17.48
CA ARG A 145 1.81 -10.76 18.05
C ARG A 145 0.62 -11.49 18.65
N SER A 146 0.05 -12.46 17.95
CA SER A 146 -1.08 -13.26 18.42
C SER A 146 -0.77 -13.97 19.74
N LYS A 147 0.42 -14.59 19.87
CA LYS A 147 0.85 -15.26 21.10
C LYS A 147 0.95 -14.30 22.28
N ILE A 148 1.47 -13.08 22.07
CA ILE A 148 1.56 -12.06 23.12
C ILE A 148 0.16 -11.63 23.58
N LEU A 149 -0.76 -11.37 22.65
CA LEU A 149 -2.13 -10.98 22.96
C LEU A 149 -2.90 -12.10 23.67
N GLN A 150 -2.76 -13.34 23.22
CA GLN A 150 -3.38 -14.51 23.87
C GLN A 150 -2.90 -14.67 25.32
N ASN A 151 -1.59 -14.55 25.56
CA ASN A 151 -1.03 -14.60 26.92
C ASN A 151 -1.58 -13.46 27.79
N ALA A 152 -1.70 -12.25 27.25
CA ALA A 152 -2.25 -11.11 27.98
C ALA A 152 -3.72 -11.35 28.38
N ILE A 153 -4.55 -11.87 27.48
CA ILE A 153 -5.95 -12.21 27.74
C ILE A 153 -6.04 -13.30 28.81
N GLN A 154 -5.22 -14.34 28.74
CA GLN A 154 -5.16 -15.39 29.76
C GLN A 154 -4.78 -14.86 31.15
N ASN A 155 -4.02 -13.76 31.20
CA ASN A 155 -3.63 -13.05 32.43
C ASN A 155 -4.60 -11.92 32.82
N GLY A 156 -5.81 -11.86 32.22
CA GLY A 156 -6.88 -10.95 32.63
C GLY A 156 -6.92 -9.61 31.88
N ALA A 157 -6.15 -9.42 30.80
CA ALA A 157 -6.29 -8.24 29.97
C ALA A 157 -7.63 -8.27 29.20
N THR A 158 -8.32 -7.12 29.16
CA THR A 158 -9.56 -6.98 28.39
C THR A 158 -9.29 -6.62 26.94
N VAL A 159 -10.24 -6.95 26.07
CA VAL A 159 -10.15 -6.60 24.64
C VAL A 159 -10.06 -5.08 24.46
N GLU A 160 -10.88 -4.32 25.20
CA GLU A 160 -10.89 -2.86 25.16
C GLU A 160 -9.55 -2.28 25.59
N GLY A 161 -8.93 -2.83 26.63
CA GLY A 161 -7.60 -2.44 27.09
C GLY A 161 -6.52 -2.70 26.03
N LEU A 162 -6.59 -3.85 25.37
CA LEU A 162 -5.66 -4.21 24.29
C LEU A 162 -5.89 -3.40 22.99
N MET A 163 -7.13 -2.96 22.72
CA MET A 163 -7.42 -2.04 21.64
C MET A 163 -6.90 -0.63 21.93
N ALA A 164 -6.97 -0.18 23.18
CA ALA A 164 -6.43 1.12 23.59
C ALA A 164 -4.89 1.12 23.65
N ASP A 165 -4.30 0.00 24.04
CA ASP A 165 -2.85 -0.20 24.12
C ASP A 165 -2.44 -1.56 23.52
N ASP A 166 -2.07 -1.57 22.23
CA ASP A 166 -1.64 -2.76 21.51
C ASP A 166 -0.22 -3.20 21.94
N ILE A 167 -0.14 -3.86 23.09
CA ILE A 167 1.13 -4.40 23.60
C ILE A 167 1.76 -5.41 22.64
N GLY A 168 0.96 -6.14 21.86
CA GLY A 168 1.46 -7.09 20.86
C GLY A 168 2.19 -6.37 19.73
N ARG A 169 1.65 -5.25 19.23
CA ARG A 169 2.31 -4.41 18.24
C ARG A 169 3.57 -3.73 18.79
N LYS A 170 3.50 -3.21 20.00
CA LYS A 170 4.67 -2.61 20.69
C LYS A 170 5.83 -3.59 20.80
N ALA A 171 5.55 -4.83 21.19
CA ALA A 171 6.57 -5.86 21.37
C ALA A 171 7.29 -6.25 20.06
N ILE A 172 6.61 -6.18 18.91
CA ILE A 172 7.21 -6.49 17.61
C ILE A 172 7.65 -5.24 16.81
N LEU A 173 7.51 -4.03 17.39
CA LEU A 173 7.76 -2.77 16.67
C LEU A 173 9.18 -2.70 16.08
N HIS A 174 10.20 -3.10 16.84
CA HIS A 174 11.58 -3.13 16.34
C HIS A 174 11.75 -4.05 15.13
N GLN A 175 11.09 -5.19 15.15
CA GLN A 175 11.10 -6.13 14.00
C GLN A 175 10.38 -5.52 12.80
N LEU A 176 9.23 -4.86 13.01
CA LEU A 176 8.49 -4.15 11.95
C LEU A 176 9.34 -3.03 11.32
N VAL A 177 10.07 -2.25 12.13
CA VAL A 177 11.01 -1.22 11.62
C VAL A 177 12.12 -1.84 10.78
N ASN A 178 12.74 -2.92 11.26
CA ASN A 178 13.81 -3.59 10.51
C ASN A 178 13.33 -4.17 9.18
N VAL A 179 12.13 -4.73 9.16
CA VAL A 179 11.51 -5.23 7.92
C VAL A 179 11.24 -4.09 6.96
N MET A 180 10.69 -2.97 7.45
CA MET A 180 10.39 -1.81 6.64
C MET A 180 11.64 -1.19 5.98
N LYS A 181 12.79 -1.22 6.67
CA LYS A 181 14.09 -0.85 6.07
C LYS A 181 14.39 -1.69 4.83
N GLY A 182 14.19 -3.00 4.93
CA GLY A 182 14.41 -3.92 3.81
C GLY A 182 13.37 -3.75 2.70
N GLU A 183 12.10 -3.60 3.04
CA GLU A 183 11.01 -3.41 2.07
C GLU A 183 11.24 -2.19 1.19
N ASN A 184 11.50 -1.05 1.81
CA ASN A 184 11.68 0.22 1.10
C ASN A 184 12.96 0.28 0.26
N VAL A 185 13.77 -0.76 0.27
CA VAL A 185 14.96 -0.93 -0.58
C VAL A 185 14.82 -2.10 -1.55
N SER A 186 14.21 -3.21 -1.09
CA SER A 186 14.21 -4.50 -1.79
C SER A 186 12.86 -4.91 -2.36
N TYR A 187 11.75 -4.29 -1.94
CA TYR A 187 10.40 -4.60 -2.40
C TYR A 187 9.86 -3.47 -3.27
N SER A 188 8.97 -3.83 -4.20
CA SER A 188 8.27 -2.90 -5.07
C SER A 188 7.21 -2.09 -4.31
N VAL A 189 7.65 -1.36 -3.32
CA VAL A 189 6.84 -0.36 -2.65
C VAL A 189 7.08 0.95 -3.40
N VAL A 190 6.02 1.64 -3.75
CA VAL A 190 6.11 2.94 -4.40
C VAL A 190 6.42 3.97 -3.32
N ASP A 191 7.69 4.32 -3.18
CA ASP A 191 8.21 5.19 -2.11
C ASP A 191 8.96 6.43 -2.60
N GLY A 192 8.93 6.69 -3.91
CA GLY A 192 9.61 7.83 -4.51
C GLY A 192 11.11 7.67 -4.74
N PHE A 193 11.67 6.50 -4.45
CA PHE A 193 13.05 6.17 -4.73
C PHE A 193 13.16 5.23 -5.93
N PRO A 194 14.25 5.25 -6.70
CA PRO A 194 14.41 4.38 -7.85
C PRO A 194 14.20 2.92 -7.46
N ILE A 195 13.30 2.23 -8.17
CA ILE A 195 13.13 0.79 -8.02
C ILE A 195 14.31 0.13 -8.73
N PRO A 196 15.17 -0.65 -8.05
CA PRO A 196 16.24 -1.40 -8.70
C PRO A 196 15.66 -2.33 -9.77
N MET A 197 16.34 -2.46 -10.90
CA MET A 197 15.88 -3.23 -12.08
C MET A 197 15.47 -4.68 -11.76
N ASP A 198 16.09 -5.30 -10.76
CA ASP A 198 15.78 -6.67 -10.31
C ASP A 198 14.42 -6.79 -9.59
N LEU A 199 13.83 -5.69 -9.14
CA LEU A 199 12.56 -5.67 -8.42
C LEU A 199 11.35 -5.71 -9.34
N THR A 200 11.53 -5.57 -10.65
CA THR A 200 10.47 -5.79 -11.65
C THR A 200 9.82 -7.17 -11.52
N LYS A 201 10.49 -8.14 -10.90
CA LYS A 201 9.94 -9.47 -10.60
C LYS A 201 8.81 -9.48 -9.58
N LYS A 202 8.62 -8.39 -8.83
CA LYS A 202 7.55 -8.27 -7.82
C LYS A 202 6.38 -7.39 -8.27
N LEU A 203 6.47 -6.80 -9.45
CA LEU A 203 5.36 -6.17 -10.12
C LEU A 203 4.63 -7.25 -10.92
N SER A 204 3.37 -7.46 -10.66
CA SER A 204 2.57 -8.40 -11.45
C SER A 204 1.58 -7.68 -12.36
N VAL A 205 1.44 -8.18 -13.57
CA VAL A 205 0.46 -7.73 -14.54
C VAL A 205 -0.45 -8.92 -14.87
N HIS A 206 -1.74 -8.73 -14.71
CA HIS A 206 -2.75 -9.71 -15.06
C HIS A 206 -3.61 -9.18 -16.18
N THR A 207 -3.55 -9.83 -17.34
CA THR A 207 -4.44 -9.50 -18.47
C THR A 207 -5.81 -10.08 -18.20
N ILE A 208 -6.84 -9.24 -18.31
CA ILE A 208 -8.23 -9.69 -18.21
C ILE A 208 -8.63 -10.28 -19.54
N ALA A 209 -8.75 -11.61 -19.62
CA ALA A 209 -9.35 -12.25 -20.79
C ALA A 209 -10.78 -11.71 -20.98
N PRO A 210 -11.22 -11.45 -22.23
CA PRO A 210 -12.60 -11.04 -22.48
C PRO A 210 -13.52 -12.11 -21.91
N GLY A 211 -14.17 -11.80 -20.79
CA GLY A 211 -15.04 -12.74 -20.12
C GLY A 211 -16.24 -13.08 -20.99
N HIS A 212 -16.51 -14.34 -21.22
CA HIS A 212 -17.83 -14.78 -21.53
C HIS A 212 -18.73 -14.38 -20.36
N ARG A 213 -19.58 -13.35 -20.56
CA ARG A 213 -20.68 -13.06 -19.63
C ARG A 213 -21.59 -14.30 -19.63
N LYS A 214 -21.37 -15.23 -18.70
CA LYS A 214 -22.43 -16.12 -18.30
C LYS A 214 -23.45 -15.24 -17.59
N ARG A 215 -24.52 -14.86 -18.29
CA ARG A 215 -25.77 -14.45 -17.63
C ARG A 215 -26.18 -15.62 -16.75
N THR A 216 -26.02 -15.50 -15.47
CA THR A 216 -26.75 -16.32 -14.51
C THR A 216 -28.11 -15.63 -14.41
N GLU A 217 -29.09 -16.17 -15.14
CA GLU A 217 -30.49 -15.87 -14.87
C GLU A 217 -30.81 -16.45 -13.49
N ILE A 218 -31.25 -15.57 -12.58
CA ILE A 218 -31.90 -15.92 -11.31
C ILE A 218 -33.37 -15.93 -11.59
#